data_44fda66a61ab75a6731e35dd56c78b0c
#
_entry.id   44fda66a61ab75a6731e35dd56c78b0c
#
_cell.length_a   1.000
_cell.length_b   1.000
_cell.length_c   1.000
_cell.angle_alpha   90.00
_cell.angle_beta   90.00
_cell.angle_gamma   90.00
#
_symmetry.space_group_name_H-M   'P 1'
#
loop_
_entity.id
_entity.type
_entity.pdbx_description
1 polymer ?
#
loop_
_entity_poly.entity_id
_entity_poly.type
_entity_poly.pdbx_seq_one_letter_code
_entity_poly.pdbx_strand_id
1 'polypeptide(L)'
;WFAAFAESFLDNADLLSNTKSWLNVNPLGTAAGYGVNLPIKRDISTKELNFKRKQLNSLYVQNSRGKFELELIGALKQPMLDIRKFSWDVSLFLSQEFNLLNLPPIYLTGSSIMPNKSNPDVIEIMRANYSILAGHYSELENLISLPSGYHRDLQLTKRSLIHSIHCVLKTMNLLPDL
;
A
#
# COMPACT_ATOMS: atom_id res chain seq x y z
N TRP A 1 -2.24 23.56 -10.22
CA TRP A 1 -2.86 22.26 -10.04
C TRP A 1 -1.80 21.15 -9.92
N PHE A 2 -0.92 20.91 -10.89
CA PHE A 2 0.15 19.91 -10.82
C PHE A 2 1.05 20.06 -9.58
N ALA A 3 1.44 21.30 -9.24
CA ALA A 3 2.29 21.57 -8.07
C ALA A 3 1.65 21.12 -6.76
N ALA A 4 0.32 21.22 -6.63
CA ALA A 4 -0.38 20.74 -5.44
C ALA A 4 -0.26 19.22 -5.27
N PHE A 5 -0.37 18.46 -6.35
CA PHE A 5 -0.14 17.01 -6.29
C PHE A 5 1.33 16.66 -6.05
N ALA A 6 2.26 17.41 -6.64
CA ALA A 6 3.70 17.21 -6.40
C ALA A 6 4.04 17.38 -4.90
N GLU A 7 3.52 18.42 -4.25
CA GLU A 7 3.68 18.64 -2.80
C GLU A 7 3.08 17.49 -1.99
N SER A 8 1.87 17.03 -2.32
CA SER A 8 1.24 15.89 -1.66
C SER A 8 2.05 14.59 -1.82
N PHE A 9 2.65 14.35 -2.99
CA PHE A 9 3.52 13.18 -3.19
C PHE A 9 4.82 13.27 -2.41
N LEU A 10 5.38 14.47 -2.18
CA LEU A 10 6.54 14.64 -1.28
C LEU A 10 6.18 14.29 0.17
N ASP A 11 5.04 14.76 0.66
CA ASP A 11 4.53 14.40 1.99
C ASP A 11 4.30 12.88 2.11
N ASN A 12 3.76 12.26 1.08
CA ASN A 12 3.58 10.80 1.04
C ASN A 12 4.92 10.05 1.06
N ALA A 13 5.94 10.56 0.39
CA ALA A 13 7.29 9.97 0.42
C ALA A 13 7.89 10.03 1.83
N ASP A 14 7.73 11.14 2.55
CA ASP A 14 8.17 11.28 3.93
C ASP A 14 7.41 10.35 4.88
N LEU A 15 6.08 10.24 4.73
CA LEU A 15 5.28 9.29 5.47
C LEU A 15 5.74 7.85 5.25
N LEU A 16 5.97 7.44 4.00
CA LEU A 16 6.45 6.10 3.66
C LEU A 16 7.87 5.84 4.21
N SER A 17 8.74 6.83 4.18
CA SER A 17 10.10 6.76 4.77
C SER A 17 10.03 6.53 6.28
N ASN A 18 9.17 7.26 6.98
CA ASN A 18 8.94 7.11 8.41
C ASN A 18 8.34 5.74 8.74
N THR A 19 7.35 5.30 7.97
CA THR A 19 6.74 3.97 8.09
C THR A 19 7.78 2.88 7.88
N LYS A 20 8.60 2.94 6.83
CA LYS A 20 9.71 2.01 6.59
C LYS A 20 10.67 1.94 7.77
N SER A 21 11.02 3.09 8.36
CA SER A 21 11.89 3.15 9.55
C SER A 21 11.26 2.47 10.76
N TRP A 22 9.95 2.66 10.97
CA TRP A 22 9.20 2.02 12.05
C TRP A 22 9.06 0.51 11.87
N LEU A 23 8.82 0.05 10.63
CA LEU A 23 8.72 -1.37 10.26
C LEU A 23 10.05 -2.12 10.42
N ASN A 24 11.18 -1.43 10.40
CA ASN A 24 12.52 -2.03 10.39
C ASN A 24 12.90 -2.57 11.76
N VAL A 25 12.29 -3.72 12.15
CA VAL A 25 12.47 -4.36 13.44
C VAL A 25 12.60 -5.88 13.29
N ASN A 26 13.58 -6.48 14.00
CA ASN A 26 13.82 -7.91 13.99
C ASN A 26 12.86 -8.67 14.94
N PRO A 27 11.98 -9.55 14.44
CA PRO A 27 11.11 -10.39 15.25
C PRO A 27 11.71 -11.76 15.60
N LEU A 28 12.84 -12.15 14.98
CA LEU A 28 13.35 -13.51 15.01
C LEU A 28 13.81 -13.94 16.40
N GLY A 29 13.78 -15.26 16.68
CA GLY A 29 14.28 -15.87 17.90
C GLY A 29 13.33 -15.81 19.10
N THR A 30 12.01 -15.77 18.87
CA THR A 30 10.98 -15.63 19.93
C THR A 30 10.04 -16.85 20.07
N ALA A 31 10.26 -17.92 19.31
CA ALA A 31 9.53 -19.19 19.39
C ALA A 31 7.99 -19.02 19.49
N ALA A 32 7.40 -18.38 18.48
CA ALA A 32 5.95 -18.16 18.38
C ALA A 32 5.33 -17.46 19.62
N GLY A 33 6.08 -16.57 20.25
CA GLY A 33 5.60 -15.79 21.40
C GLY A 33 5.92 -16.38 22.78
N TYR A 34 6.43 -17.61 22.83
CA TYR A 34 6.74 -18.27 24.10
C TYR A 34 8.13 -17.94 24.66
N GLY A 35 9.02 -17.41 23.82
CA GLY A 35 10.42 -17.23 24.17
C GLY A 35 11.22 -18.52 24.04
N VAL A 36 12.52 -18.40 24.26
CA VAL A 36 13.47 -19.53 24.16
C VAL A 36 14.39 -19.53 25.40
N ASN A 37 14.52 -20.69 26.04
CA ASN A 37 15.40 -20.91 27.21
C ASN A 37 16.87 -21.21 26.81
N LEU A 38 17.25 -20.84 25.58
CA LEU A 38 18.61 -21.01 25.07
C LEU A 38 19.27 -19.63 24.89
N PRO A 39 20.60 -19.52 25.01
CA PRO A 39 21.35 -18.27 24.88
C PRO A 39 21.43 -17.81 23.42
N ILE A 40 20.30 -17.59 22.78
CA ILE A 40 20.23 -17.14 21.38
C ILE A 40 20.71 -15.69 21.27
N LYS A 41 21.69 -15.48 20.40
CA LYS A 41 22.29 -14.16 20.14
C LYS A 41 21.48 -13.42 19.06
N ARG A 42 20.32 -12.87 19.40
CA ARG A 42 19.42 -12.15 18.48
C ARG A 42 20.05 -10.90 17.86
N ASP A 43 21.10 -10.36 18.48
CA ASP A 43 21.84 -9.20 17.95
C ASP A 43 22.60 -9.55 16.67
N ILE A 44 23.04 -10.80 16.49
CA ILE A 44 23.69 -11.26 15.26
C ILE A 44 22.69 -11.17 14.10
N SER A 45 21.52 -11.78 14.22
CA SER A 45 20.51 -11.73 13.16
C SER A 45 20.00 -10.30 12.91
N THR A 46 19.94 -9.46 13.93
CA THR A 46 19.58 -8.05 13.79
C THR A 46 20.59 -7.31 12.92
N LYS A 47 21.88 -7.52 13.17
CA LYS A 47 22.99 -6.89 12.43
C LYS A 47 23.09 -7.45 10.99
N GLU A 48 23.12 -8.77 10.85
CA GLU A 48 23.29 -9.43 9.55
C GLU A 48 22.14 -9.12 8.55
N LEU A 49 20.92 -8.95 9.07
CA LEU A 49 19.74 -8.62 8.26
C LEU A 49 19.49 -7.10 8.20
N ASN A 50 20.40 -6.27 8.71
CA ASN A 50 20.28 -4.80 8.70
C ASN A 50 19.01 -4.26 9.34
N PHE A 51 18.49 -4.94 10.38
CA PHE A 51 17.39 -4.38 11.15
C PHE A 51 17.85 -3.23 12.05
N LYS A 52 17.07 -2.16 12.12
CA LYS A 52 17.36 -0.99 12.97
C LYS A 52 17.27 -1.32 14.46
N ARG A 53 16.40 -2.24 14.85
CA ARG A 53 16.17 -2.65 16.23
C ARG A 53 15.61 -4.07 16.29
N LYS A 54 15.57 -4.67 17.48
CA LYS A 54 14.89 -5.96 17.74
C LYS A 54 13.66 -5.75 18.61
N GLN A 55 12.63 -6.55 18.42
CA GLN A 55 11.52 -6.66 19.38
C GLN A 55 12.01 -7.40 20.63
N LEU A 56 11.77 -6.86 21.81
CA LEU A 56 12.29 -7.41 23.06
C LEU A 56 11.36 -8.49 23.63
N ASN A 57 10.08 -8.22 23.68
CA ASN A 57 9.10 -9.13 24.28
C ASN A 57 8.58 -10.13 23.25
N SER A 58 8.71 -11.44 23.55
CA SER A 58 8.31 -12.52 22.65
C SER A 58 6.80 -12.57 22.39
N LEU A 59 5.97 -12.28 23.38
CA LEU A 59 4.52 -12.22 23.20
C LEU A 59 4.13 -11.03 22.32
N TYR A 60 4.79 -9.89 22.48
CA TYR A 60 4.55 -8.73 21.62
C TYR A 60 4.89 -9.03 20.15
N VAL A 61 5.90 -9.87 19.89
CA VAL A 61 6.20 -10.29 18.50
C VAL A 61 4.98 -10.97 17.86
N GLN A 62 4.26 -11.81 18.59
CA GLN A 62 3.03 -12.43 18.08
C GLN A 62 1.87 -11.42 17.99
N ASN A 63 1.69 -10.60 19.01
CA ASN A 63 0.59 -9.63 19.08
C ASN A 63 0.74 -8.51 18.02
N SER A 64 1.95 -8.28 17.53
CA SER A 64 2.22 -7.29 16.48
C SER A 64 2.13 -7.82 15.06
N ARG A 65 1.86 -9.12 14.87
CA ARG A 65 1.59 -9.68 13.54
C ARG A 65 0.30 -9.07 12.97
N GLY A 66 0.37 -8.69 11.71
CA GLY A 66 -0.69 -7.94 11.05
C GLY A 66 -0.67 -6.44 11.34
N LYS A 67 -0.20 -5.99 12.51
CA LYS A 67 -0.06 -4.57 12.85
C LYS A 67 0.90 -3.85 11.90
N PHE A 68 2.03 -4.48 11.58
CA PHE A 68 3.02 -3.93 10.66
C PHE A 68 2.50 -3.91 9.22
N GLU A 69 1.82 -4.96 8.81
CA GLU A 69 1.18 -5.08 7.51
C GLU A 69 0.07 -4.04 7.34
N LEU A 70 -0.76 -3.85 8.36
CA LEU A 70 -1.83 -2.86 8.37
C LEU A 70 -1.28 -1.43 8.21
N GLU A 71 -0.23 -1.09 8.98
CA GLU A 71 0.41 0.22 8.91
C GLU A 71 0.99 0.49 7.52
N LEU A 72 1.64 -0.51 6.91
CA LEU A 72 2.16 -0.37 5.56
C LEU A 72 1.04 -0.09 4.53
N ILE A 73 -0.06 -0.85 4.59
CA ILE A 73 -1.20 -0.58 3.69
C ILE A 73 -1.81 0.80 3.99
N GLY A 74 -1.88 1.20 5.26
CA GLY A 74 -2.35 2.52 5.67
C GLY A 74 -1.53 3.64 5.05
N ALA A 75 -0.21 3.54 5.10
CA ALA A 75 0.70 4.49 4.47
C ALA A 75 0.58 4.48 2.94
N LEU A 76 0.47 3.30 2.32
CA LEU A 76 0.29 3.16 0.88
C LEU A 76 -1.06 3.69 0.37
N LYS A 77 -2.08 3.76 1.22
CA LYS A 77 -3.39 4.34 0.86
C LYS A 77 -3.30 5.84 0.59
N GLN A 78 -2.38 6.57 1.23
CA GLN A 78 -2.31 8.02 1.07
C GLN A 78 -1.97 8.43 -0.38
N PRO A 79 -0.86 7.98 -0.98
CA PRO A 79 -0.58 8.29 -2.38
C PRO A 79 -1.68 7.78 -3.33
N MET A 80 -2.30 6.64 -3.02
CA MET A 80 -3.41 6.14 -3.84
C MET A 80 -4.67 6.98 -3.73
N LEU A 81 -4.90 7.65 -2.59
CA LEU A 81 -5.98 8.62 -2.43
C LEU A 81 -5.74 9.86 -3.29
N ASP A 82 -4.50 10.34 -3.33
CA ASP A 82 -4.13 11.48 -4.18
C ASP A 82 -4.23 11.11 -5.67
N ILE A 83 -3.79 9.91 -6.06
CA ILE A 83 -3.99 9.39 -7.42
C ILE A 83 -5.49 9.32 -7.75
N ARG A 84 -6.34 8.91 -6.81
CA ARG A 84 -7.80 8.90 -7.02
C ARG A 84 -8.34 10.29 -7.29
N LYS A 85 -7.92 11.30 -6.51
CA LYS A 85 -8.31 12.71 -6.72
C LYS A 85 -7.80 13.21 -8.07
N PHE A 86 -6.52 12.99 -8.35
CA PHE A 86 -5.90 13.32 -9.64
C PHE A 86 -6.68 12.72 -10.80
N SER A 87 -6.99 11.43 -10.74
CA SER A 87 -7.73 10.71 -11.78
C SER A 87 -9.15 11.25 -11.96
N TRP A 88 -9.80 11.68 -10.88
CA TRP A 88 -11.11 12.35 -10.97
C TRP A 88 -11.02 13.69 -11.69
N ASP A 89 -10.05 14.52 -11.32
CA ASP A 89 -9.84 15.82 -11.99
C ASP A 89 -9.52 15.62 -13.46
N VAL A 90 -8.61 14.70 -13.79
CA VAL A 90 -8.27 14.35 -15.18
C VAL A 90 -9.51 13.88 -15.94
N SER A 91 -10.34 13.01 -15.34
CA SER A 91 -11.59 12.55 -15.98
C SER A 91 -12.53 13.71 -16.32
N LEU A 92 -12.61 14.73 -15.45
CA LEU A 92 -13.40 15.94 -15.71
C LEU A 92 -12.75 16.79 -16.81
N PHE A 93 -11.44 16.99 -16.75
CA PHE A 93 -10.71 17.84 -17.70
C PHE A 93 -10.66 17.25 -19.13
N LEU A 94 -10.85 15.93 -19.25
CA LEU A 94 -10.94 15.23 -20.53
C LEU A 94 -12.36 15.26 -21.13
N SER A 95 -13.38 15.66 -20.34
CA SER A 95 -14.75 15.71 -20.84
C SER A 95 -14.88 16.75 -21.96
N GLN A 96 -15.87 16.54 -22.86
CA GLN A 96 -16.12 17.47 -23.97
C GLN A 96 -16.51 18.87 -23.49
N GLU A 97 -17.16 18.96 -22.31
CA GLU A 97 -17.60 20.21 -21.71
C GLU A 97 -16.43 21.06 -21.22
N PHE A 98 -15.41 20.44 -20.63
CA PHE A 98 -14.23 21.15 -20.13
C PHE A 98 -13.12 21.23 -21.16
N ASN A 99 -12.81 20.12 -21.82
CA ASN A 99 -11.79 20.00 -22.89
C ASN A 99 -10.45 20.70 -22.55
N LEU A 100 -9.99 20.53 -21.31
CA LEU A 100 -8.77 21.17 -20.80
C LEU A 100 -7.52 20.32 -21.01
N LEU A 101 -7.69 18.99 -21.13
CA LEU A 101 -6.62 18.02 -21.35
C LEU A 101 -6.97 17.10 -22.51
N ASN A 102 -5.93 16.55 -23.14
CA ASN A 102 -6.05 15.47 -24.12
C ASN A 102 -5.07 14.36 -23.75
N LEU A 103 -5.55 13.12 -23.75
CA LEU A 103 -4.70 11.94 -23.58
C LEU A 103 -4.21 11.44 -24.93
N PRO A 104 -2.96 10.95 -25.02
CA PRO A 104 -2.48 10.23 -26.19
C PRO A 104 -3.41 9.03 -26.52
N PRO A 105 -3.67 8.74 -27.81
CA PRO A 105 -4.56 7.67 -28.23
C PRO A 105 -4.25 6.29 -27.64
N ILE A 106 -2.98 6.04 -27.27
CA ILE A 106 -2.52 4.80 -26.65
C ILE A 106 -3.17 4.53 -25.26
N TYR A 107 -3.64 5.58 -24.58
CA TYR A 107 -4.31 5.50 -23.29
C TYR A 107 -5.83 5.55 -23.37
N LEU A 108 -6.37 5.52 -24.58
CA LEU A 108 -7.78 5.59 -24.84
C LEU A 108 -8.25 4.26 -25.43
N THR A 109 -9.41 3.81 -25.02
CA THR A 109 -10.05 2.62 -25.60
C THR A 109 -11.33 2.98 -26.32
N GLY A 110 -11.54 2.34 -27.49
CA GLY A 110 -12.75 2.49 -28.26
C GLY A 110 -13.91 1.64 -27.73
N SER A 111 -15.05 1.78 -28.35
CA SER A 111 -16.23 0.92 -28.14
C SER A 111 -16.58 0.20 -29.43
N SER A 112 -16.85 -1.11 -29.35
CA SER A 112 -17.32 -1.88 -30.49
C SER A 112 -18.73 -1.49 -30.96
N ILE A 113 -19.53 -0.91 -30.06
CA ILE A 113 -20.93 -0.51 -30.32
C ILE A 113 -20.99 0.97 -30.74
N MET A 114 -20.10 1.81 -30.18
CA MET A 114 -20.06 3.25 -30.45
C MET A 114 -18.66 3.63 -30.97
N PRO A 115 -18.42 3.64 -32.30
CA PRO A 115 -17.13 3.87 -32.89
C PRO A 115 -16.53 5.25 -32.57
N ASN A 116 -17.37 6.23 -32.26
CA ASN A 116 -16.99 7.59 -31.87
C ASN A 116 -16.66 7.75 -30.38
N LYS A 117 -16.84 6.70 -29.58
CA LYS A 117 -16.55 6.75 -28.13
C LYS A 117 -15.06 6.48 -27.90
N SER A 118 -14.46 7.32 -27.08
CA SER A 118 -13.08 7.20 -26.63
C SER A 118 -13.09 7.28 -25.10
N ASN A 119 -12.70 6.19 -24.44
CA ASN A 119 -12.74 6.08 -22.98
C ASN A 119 -11.33 6.19 -22.39
N PRO A 120 -11.13 6.99 -21.36
CA PRO A 120 -9.87 7.06 -20.61
C PRO A 120 -9.75 5.93 -19.57
N ASP A 121 -9.83 4.66 -20.02
CA ASP A 121 -9.91 3.49 -19.13
C ASP A 121 -8.75 3.41 -18.15
N VAL A 122 -7.56 3.82 -18.56
CA VAL A 122 -6.39 3.85 -17.66
C VAL A 122 -6.64 4.75 -16.46
N ILE A 123 -7.23 5.93 -16.68
CA ILE A 123 -7.57 6.89 -15.61
C ILE A 123 -8.66 6.33 -14.71
N GLU A 124 -9.65 5.65 -15.29
CA GLU A 124 -10.75 5.04 -14.53
C GLU A 124 -10.26 3.88 -13.65
N ILE A 125 -9.36 3.03 -14.16
CA ILE A 125 -8.76 1.94 -13.40
C ILE A 125 -7.86 2.47 -12.29
N MET A 126 -7.05 3.49 -12.55
CA MET A 126 -6.24 4.15 -11.53
C MET A 126 -7.10 4.69 -10.38
N ARG A 127 -8.22 5.33 -10.71
CA ARG A 127 -9.19 5.82 -9.74
C ARG A 127 -9.80 4.69 -8.89
N ALA A 128 -10.10 3.55 -9.52
CA ALA A 128 -10.71 2.39 -8.87
C ALA A 128 -9.74 1.67 -7.93
N ASN A 129 -8.44 1.68 -8.22
CA ASN A 129 -7.41 0.95 -7.46
C ASN A 129 -7.31 1.39 -5.99
N TYR A 130 -7.64 2.63 -5.66
CA TYR A 130 -7.76 3.06 -4.26
C TYR A 130 -8.77 2.20 -3.47
N SER A 131 -9.89 1.85 -4.09
CA SER A 131 -10.93 1.05 -3.43
C SER A 131 -10.45 -0.37 -3.08
N ILE A 132 -9.55 -0.93 -3.89
CA ILE A 132 -8.90 -2.22 -3.60
C ILE A 132 -8.09 -2.13 -2.31
N LEU A 133 -7.25 -1.09 -2.18
CA LEU A 133 -6.43 -0.90 -0.98
C LEU A 133 -7.29 -0.63 0.25
N ALA A 134 -8.35 0.16 0.10
CA ALA A 134 -9.28 0.45 1.19
C ALA A 134 -9.96 -0.84 1.69
N GLY A 135 -10.35 -1.73 0.76
CA GLY A 135 -10.89 -3.05 1.08
C GLY A 135 -9.88 -3.95 1.81
N HIS A 136 -8.64 -4.01 1.32
CA HIS A 136 -7.58 -4.79 1.98
C HIS A 136 -7.21 -4.23 3.35
N TYR A 137 -7.21 -2.92 3.54
CA TYR A 137 -6.99 -2.30 4.83
C TYR A 137 -8.06 -2.74 5.83
N SER A 138 -9.33 -2.65 5.45
CA SER A 138 -10.45 -3.08 6.28
C SER A 138 -10.42 -4.59 6.56
N GLU A 139 -10.07 -5.41 5.56
CA GLU A 139 -9.88 -6.86 5.75
C GLU A 139 -8.81 -7.14 6.83
N LEU A 140 -7.63 -6.50 6.73
CA LEU A 140 -6.57 -6.69 7.71
C LEU A 140 -6.97 -6.20 9.11
N GLU A 141 -7.59 -5.04 9.20
CA GLU A 141 -8.05 -4.47 10.47
C GLU A 141 -8.98 -5.45 11.23
N ASN A 142 -9.88 -6.11 10.50
CA ASN A 142 -10.75 -7.12 11.07
C ASN A 142 -10.01 -8.42 11.41
N LEU A 143 -9.08 -8.87 10.53
CA LEU A 143 -8.30 -10.09 10.76
C LEU A 143 -7.42 -10.04 12.00
N ILE A 144 -6.87 -8.87 12.35
CA ILE A 144 -5.99 -8.71 13.51
C ILE A 144 -6.71 -8.39 14.81
N SER A 145 -8.01 -8.23 14.76
CA SER A 145 -8.87 -7.98 15.93
C SER A 145 -9.09 -9.27 16.72
N LEU A 146 -8.01 -9.80 17.31
CA LEU A 146 -7.92 -11.09 17.95
C LEU A 146 -7.39 -10.97 19.39
N PRO A 147 -7.67 -11.95 20.28
CA PRO A 147 -6.98 -12.06 21.56
C PRO A 147 -5.47 -12.15 21.37
N SER A 148 -4.70 -11.84 22.43
CA SER A 148 -3.25 -11.96 22.38
C SER A 148 -2.80 -13.41 22.17
N GLY A 149 -1.65 -13.59 21.49
CA GLY A 149 -1.06 -14.88 21.20
C GLY A 149 -1.06 -15.24 19.71
N TYR A 150 -0.85 -16.54 19.45
CA TYR A 150 -0.80 -17.06 18.09
C TYR A 150 -2.18 -17.49 17.60
N HIS A 151 -2.57 -16.98 16.42
CA HIS A 151 -3.82 -17.34 15.73
C HIS A 151 -3.56 -17.70 14.27
N ARG A 152 -4.28 -18.68 13.75
CA ARG A 152 -4.18 -19.11 12.32
C ARG A 152 -4.73 -18.08 11.35
N ASP A 153 -5.68 -17.27 11.77
CA ASP A 153 -6.27 -16.16 11.02
C ASP A 153 -5.18 -15.26 10.41
N LEU A 154 -4.09 -15.03 11.15
CA LEU A 154 -2.96 -14.22 10.73
C LEU A 154 -2.21 -14.77 9.50
N GLN A 155 -2.52 -15.97 9.02
CA GLN A 155 -1.97 -16.48 7.75
C GLN A 155 -2.58 -15.76 6.53
N LEU A 156 -3.78 -15.22 6.68
CA LEU A 156 -4.48 -14.52 5.59
C LEU A 156 -3.93 -13.12 5.31
N THR A 157 -3.18 -12.52 6.24
CA THR A 157 -2.65 -11.15 6.08
C THR A 157 -1.75 -10.98 4.85
N LYS A 158 -1.04 -12.02 4.45
CA LYS A 158 -0.07 -11.99 3.34
C LYS A 158 -0.71 -11.67 2.00
N ARG A 159 -1.91 -12.22 1.74
CA ARG A 159 -2.61 -12.03 0.46
C ARG A 159 -2.89 -10.56 0.23
N SER A 160 -3.58 -9.93 1.16
CA SER A 160 -3.99 -8.54 1.06
C SER A 160 -2.80 -7.59 1.00
N LEU A 161 -1.73 -7.87 1.79
CA LEU A 161 -0.50 -7.09 1.76
C LEU A 161 0.19 -7.14 0.39
N ILE A 162 0.46 -8.35 -0.12
CA ILE A 162 1.18 -8.53 -1.39
C ILE A 162 0.39 -7.93 -2.55
N HIS A 163 -0.92 -8.16 -2.58
CA HIS A 163 -1.78 -7.61 -3.62
C HIS A 163 -1.84 -6.08 -3.56
N SER A 164 -1.89 -5.49 -2.36
CA SER A 164 -1.83 -4.03 -2.18
C SER A 164 -0.53 -3.44 -2.72
N ILE A 165 0.62 -4.04 -2.40
CA ILE A 165 1.92 -3.57 -2.89
C ILE A 165 1.97 -3.63 -4.43
N HIS A 166 1.53 -4.73 -5.03
CA HIS A 166 1.50 -4.87 -6.49
C HIS A 166 0.56 -3.86 -7.14
N CYS A 167 -0.61 -3.63 -6.55
CA CYS A 167 -1.57 -2.65 -7.05
C CYS A 167 -0.98 -1.23 -7.04
N VAL A 168 -0.34 -0.84 -5.93
CA VAL A 168 0.33 0.46 -5.81
C VAL A 168 1.44 0.61 -6.83
N LEU A 169 2.36 -0.36 -6.91
CA LEU A 169 3.49 -0.29 -7.84
C LEU A 169 3.02 -0.17 -9.30
N LYS A 170 2.03 -0.96 -9.71
CA LYS A 170 1.46 -0.87 -11.07
C LYS A 170 0.84 0.50 -11.34
N THR A 171 0.12 1.05 -10.37
CA THR A 171 -0.54 2.35 -10.53
C THR A 171 0.47 3.49 -10.57
N MET A 172 1.46 3.47 -9.66
CA MET A 172 2.51 4.50 -9.60
C MET A 172 3.38 4.51 -10.86
N ASN A 173 3.67 3.34 -11.43
CA ASN A 173 4.48 3.24 -12.65
C ASN A 173 3.79 3.78 -13.91
N LEU A 174 2.48 3.98 -13.87
CA LEU A 174 1.75 4.60 -14.99
C LEU A 174 1.80 6.13 -14.96
N LEU A 175 1.99 6.74 -13.78
CA LEU A 175 1.92 8.20 -13.63
C LEU A 175 2.93 8.98 -14.48
N PRO A 176 4.22 8.56 -14.61
CA PRO A 176 5.18 9.32 -15.41
C PRO A 176 4.91 9.30 -16.91
N ASP A 177 4.11 8.36 -17.38
CA ASP A 177 3.82 8.16 -18.81
C ASP A 177 2.52 8.86 -19.25
N LEU A 178 1.72 9.33 -18.29
CA LEU A 178 0.44 10.01 -18.51
C LEU A 178 0.61 11.53 -18.58
#